data_937d184c2435dce5746d4b19916c8745
#
_entry.id   937d184c2435dce5746d4b19916c8745
#
_cell.length_a   1.000
_cell.length_b   1.000
_cell.length_c   1.000
_cell.angle_alpha   90.00
_cell.angle_beta   90.00
_cell.angle_gamma   90.00
#
_symmetry.space_group_name_H-M   'P 1'
#
loop_
_entity.id
_entity.type
_entity.pdbx_description
1 polymer ?
#
loop_
_entity_poly.entity_id
_entity_poly.type
_entity_poly.pdbx_seq_one_letter_code
_entity_poly.pdbx_strand_id
1 'polypeptide(L)'
;MKKVGLLCGREHAFPPAFIARVNEVGKKDGVTAEFVKLGGTKLNEPPEYSVIVDRISHEVEYYRGYLKHAALQGTYVINNPFWWTADDKYFNYSVADKLGVAIPKTVLLPQKGYPSNVDITAESLHNLKYPIDWDDLLDYVGRPAILKPFSGGGWKHVYKVNNKEELWAAYDQTSPVCMTLQEFVDFDKYVRCFTFGKMDIVPVHYDPKERKYLVEHDYLSSAMTQRVVKDAQTINQALGYEMNTIEFAIKGDVPYAIDFLNPAPDFERDRITSYYFEMVLDKMSRLVIDRALHGAPSNPWPRWEEMLGIGAAGGFAGTPKAAAKAAVAPDTKG
;
A
#
# COMPACT_ATOMS: atom_id res chain seq x y z
N MET A 1 20.57 -20.56 -16.54
CA MET A 1 20.77 -19.20 -16.01
C MET A 1 19.38 -18.60 -15.76
N LYS A 2 19.14 -18.04 -14.59
CA LYS A 2 17.84 -17.45 -14.22
C LYS A 2 17.87 -15.95 -14.51
N LYS A 3 16.85 -15.43 -15.18
CA LYS A 3 16.76 -14.00 -15.50
C LYS A 3 15.76 -13.29 -14.61
N VAL A 4 16.15 -12.13 -14.11
CA VAL A 4 15.30 -11.17 -13.41
C VAL A 4 15.04 -9.98 -14.33
N GLY A 5 13.78 -9.68 -14.61
CA GLY A 5 13.37 -8.53 -15.38
C GLY A 5 13.01 -7.36 -14.47
N LEU A 6 13.42 -6.15 -14.82
CA LEU A 6 12.96 -4.92 -14.19
C LEU A 6 12.10 -4.14 -15.18
N LEU A 7 10.84 -3.94 -14.82
CA LEU A 7 9.87 -3.13 -15.56
C LEU A 7 9.64 -1.83 -14.79
N CYS A 8 10.20 -0.71 -15.27
CA CYS A 8 10.20 0.56 -14.55
C CYS A 8 9.78 1.75 -15.43
N GLY A 9 9.45 2.85 -14.77
CA GLY A 9 9.01 4.09 -15.40
C GLY A 9 10.08 5.19 -15.42
N ARG A 10 9.80 6.29 -14.70
CA ARG A 10 10.59 7.54 -14.73
C ARG A 10 11.81 7.54 -13.79
N GLU A 11 12.07 6.46 -13.12
CA GLU A 11 13.17 6.35 -12.16
C GLU A 11 14.52 6.35 -12.86
N HIS A 12 15.53 6.97 -12.23
CA HIS A 12 16.85 7.20 -12.84
C HIS A 12 17.99 6.49 -12.09
N ALA A 13 18.00 6.55 -10.75
CA ALA A 13 19.11 6.04 -9.95
C ALA A 13 18.88 4.57 -9.54
N PHE A 14 17.68 4.24 -9.08
CA PHE A 14 17.40 2.89 -8.58
C PHE A 14 17.49 1.81 -9.66
N PRO A 15 16.87 1.93 -10.87
CA PRO A 15 16.85 0.84 -11.83
C PRO A 15 18.23 0.36 -12.28
N PRO A 16 19.15 1.21 -12.74
CA PRO A 16 20.47 0.75 -13.16
C PRO A 16 21.31 0.21 -11.99
N ALA A 17 21.21 0.82 -10.80
CA ALA A 17 21.93 0.37 -9.62
C ALA A 17 21.43 -1.01 -9.14
N PHE A 18 20.11 -1.24 -9.17
CA PHE A 18 19.51 -2.53 -8.84
C PHE A 18 19.97 -3.64 -9.81
N ILE A 19 19.92 -3.39 -11.11
CA ILE A 19 20.41 -4.35 -12.12
C ILE A 19 21.89 -4.66 -11.89
N ALA A 20 22.72 -3.65 -11.68
CA ALA A 20 24.15 -3.84 -11.41
C ALA A 20 24.37 -4.69 -10.14
N ARG A 21 23.64 -4.39 -9.04
CA ARG A 21 23.74 -5.13 -7.77
C ARG A 21 23.32 -6.60 -7.93
N VAL A 22 22.19 -6.87 -8.61
CA VAL A 22 21.75 -8.25 -8.88
C VAL A 22 22.78 -9.00 -9.73
N ASN A 23 23.32 -8.37 -10.75
CA ASN A 23 24.34 -8.99 -11.62
C ASN A 23 25.67 -9.27 -10.87
N GLU A 24 26.03 -8.41 -9.92
CA GLU A 24 27.22 -8.61 -9.08
C GLU A 24 27.00 -9.79 -8.12
N VAL A 25 25.98 -9.72 -7.25
CA VAL A 25 25.80 -10.70 -6.16
C VAL A 25 25.18 -12.01 -6.62
N GLY A 26 24.35 -11.99 -7.68
CA GLY A 26 23.69 -13.18 -8.26
C GLY A 26 24.59 -14.00 -9.19
N LYS A 27 25.74 -13.46 -9.61
CA LYS A 27 26.64 -14.12 -10.57
C LYS A 27 27.02 -15.52 -10.15
N LYS A 28 27.38 -15.72 -8.90
CA LYS A 28 27.79 -17.03 -8.34
C LYS A 28 26.66 -18.06 -8.37
N ASP A 29 25.40 -17.60 -8.33
CA ASP A 29 24.20 -18.44 -8.32
C ASP A 29 23.55 -18.56 -9.72
N GLY A 30 24.21 -18.00 -10.75
CA GLY A 30 23.72 -18.03 -12.13
C GLY A 30 22.46 -17.17 -12.36
N VAL A 31 22.28 -16.11 -11.56
CA VAL A 31 21.18 -15.14 -11.68
C VAL A 31 21.69 -13.87 -12.32
N THR A 32 20.93 -13.34 -13.30
CA THR A 32 21.21 -12.06 -13.97
C THR A 32 19.97 -11.20 -13.98
N ALA A 33 20.15 -9.87 -14.08
CA ALA A 33 19.07 -8.91 -14.20
C ALA A 33 19.26 -8.00 -15.43
N GLU A 34 18.15 -7.59 -16.03
CA GLU A 34 18.10 -6.66 -17.15
C GLU A 34 16.78 -5.89 -17.17
N PHE A 35 16.71 -4.82 -17.96
CA PHE A 35 15.45 -4.15 -18.25
C PHE A 35 14.57 -5.02 -19.12
N VAL A 36 13.29 -5.16 -18.76
CA VAL A 36 12.30 -5.82 -19.60
C VAL A 36 12.07 -4.97 -20.85
N LYS A 37 12.18 -5.59 -22.01
CA LYS A 37 11.87 -4.96 -23.31
C LYS A 37 10.75 -5.74 -23.97
N LEU A 38 9.66 -5.04 -24.30
CA LEU A 38 8.44 -5.65 -24.82
C LEU A 38 8.04 -5.01 -26.14
N GLY A 39 7.65 -5.86 -27.11
CA GLY A 39 6.98 -5.48 -28.34
C GLY A 39 5.53 -6.00 -28.34
N GLY A 40 5.02 -6.43 -29.49
CA GLY A 40 3.75 -7.16 -29.54
C GLY A 40 3.93 -8.54 -28.89
N THR A 41 3.12 -8.88 -27.88
CA THR A 41 3.21 -10.12 -27.12
C THR A 41 2.20 -11.15 -27.63
N LYS A 42 2.65 -12.35 -27.94
CA LYS A 42 1.80 -13.45 -28.39
C LYS A 42 1.46 -14.38 -27.23
N LEU A 43 0.23 -14.93 -27.20
CA LEU A 43 -0.24 -15.79 -26.12
C LEU A 43 0.57 -17.09 -25.95
N ASN A 44 1.19 -17.57 -27.02
CA ASN A 44 1.99 -18.80 -27.01
C ASN A 44 3.50 -18.58 -26.83
N GLU A 45 3.93 -17.36 -26.58
CA GLU A 45 5.33 -17.06 -26.29
C GLU A 45 5.57 -17.08 -24.78
N PRO A 46 6.39 -18.02 -24.28
CA PRO A 46 6.72 -18.05 -22.85
C PRO A 46 7.58 -16.85 -22.50
N PRO A 47 7.39 -16.25 -21.32
CA PRO A 47 8.24 -15.16 -20.87
C PRO A 47 9.66 -15.66 -20.55
N GLU A 48 10.66 -14.82 -20.82
CA GLU A 48 12.07 -15.15 -20.61
C GLU A 48 12.53 -15.05 -19.14
N TYR A 49 11.70 -14.45 -18.29
CA TYR A 49 12.07 -14.08 -16.93
C TYR A 49 11.55 -15.08 -15.90
N SER A 50 12.42 -15.46 -14.95
CA SER A 50 12.01 -16.22 -13.77
C SER A 50 11.30 -15.31 -12.75
N VAL A 51 11.75 -14.05 -12.65
CA VAL A 51 11.17 -13.00 -11.78
C VAL A 51 11.05 -11.71 -12.58
N ILE A 52 9.96 -10.98 -12.40
CA ILE A 52 9.82 -9.60 -12.87
C ILE A 52 9.47 -8.71 -11.67
N VAL A 53 10.25 -7.63 -11.50
CA VAL A 53 9.91 -6.55 -10.58
C VAL A 53 9.15 -5.49 -11.35
N ASP A 54 7.90 -5.27 -10.97
CA ASP A 54 7.00 -4.29 -11.59
C ASP A 54 7.01 -2.98 -10.80
N ARG A 55 7.32 -1.89 -11.49
CA ARG A 55 7.34 -0.54 -10.93
C ARG A 55 6.55 0.48 -11.76
N ILE A 56 5.74 0.03 -12.75
CA ILE A 56 5.09 0.94 -13.69
C ILE A 56 3.71 0.48 -14.16
N SER A 57 3.35 -0.79 -14.02
CA SER A 57 2.09 -1.27 -14.61
C SER A 57 0.84 -0.65 -13.99
N HIS A 58 0.96 0.01 -12.83
CA HIS A 58 -0.11 0.82 -12.25
C HIS A 58 -0.46 2.05 -13.11
N GLU A 59 0.43 2.51 -13.98
CA GLU A 59 0.19 3.61 -14.93
C GLU A 59 -0.08 3.13 -16.36
N VAL A 60 0.35 1.89 -16.72
CA VAL A 60 0.34 1.41 -18.12
C VAL A 60 -0.33 0.05 -18.25
N GLU A 61 -1.54 0.03 -18.79
CA GLU A 61 -2.37 -1.18 -18.91
C GLU A 61 -1.72 -2.28 -19.75
N TYR A 62 -0.97 -1.94 -20.79
CA TYR A 62 -0.25 -2.90 -21.62
C TYR A 62 0.70 -3.75 -20.77
N TYR A 63 1.48 -3.13 -19.89
CA TYR A 63 2.40 -3.85 -19.01
C TYR A 63 1.63 -4.74 -18.03
N ARG A 64 0.51 -4.28 -17.50
CA ARG A 64 -0.34 -5.09 -16.63
C ARG A 64 -0.87 -6.35 -17.33
N GLY A 65 -1.32 -6.21 -18.58
CA GLY A 65 -1.74 -7.34 -19.42
C GLY A 65 -0.63 -8.37 -19.60
N TYR A 66 0.57 -7.89 -19.95
CA TYR A 66 1.75 -8.75 -20.07
C TYR A 66 2.11 -9.45 -18.77
N LEU A 67 2.17 -8.72 -17.65
CA LEU A 67 2.55 -9.28 -16.35
C LEU A 67 1.59 -10.38 -15.87
N LYS A 68 0.28 -10.20 -16.10
CA LYS A 68 -0.72 -11.25 -15.81
C LYS A 68 -0.48 -12.49 -16.65
N HIS A 69 -0.19 -12.33 -17.94
CA HIS A 69 0.17 -13.43 -18.81
C HIS A 69 1.46 -14.11 -18.37
N ALA A 70 2.51 -13.34 -18.07
CA ALA A 70 3.78 -13.86 -17.58
C ALA A 70 3.63 -14.67 -16.29
N ALA A 71 2.80 -14.17 -15.34
CA ALA A 71 2.52 -14.88 -14.09
C ALA A 71 1.80 -16.22 -14.33
N LEU A 72 0.85 -16.29 -15.27
CA LEU A 72 0.20 -17.55 -15.66
C LEU A 72 1.16 -18.53 -16.32
N GLN A 73 2.23 -18.05 -16.94
CA GLN A 73 3.29 -18.87 -17.55
C GLN A 73 4.41 -19.25 -16.56
N GLY A 74 4.27 -18.90 -15.27
CA GLY A 74 5.19 -19.29 -14.22
C GLY A 74 6.26 -18.26 -13.85
N THR A 75 6.24 -17.05 -14.42
CA THR A 75 7.08 -15.95 -13.98
C THR A 75 6.59 -15.45 -12.63
N TYR A 76 7.49 -15.28 -11.66
CA TYR A 76 7.16 -14.64 -10.39
C TYR A 76 7.15 -13.13 -10.53
N VAL A 77 6.01 -12.50 -10.34
CA VAL A 77 5.86 -11.03 -10.45
C VAL A 77 5.76 -10.38 -9.08
N ILE A 78 6.63 -9.44 -8.80
CA ILE A 78 6.62 -8.60 -7.58
C ILE A 78 6.11 -7.19 -7.96
N ASN A 79 4.96 -6.73 -7.49
CA ASN A 79 3.95 -7.44 -6.71
C ASN A 79 3.01 -8.25 -7.61
N ASN A 80 2.11 -9.04 -6.99
CA ASN A 80 1.14 -9.86 -7.70
C ASN A 80 0.27 -9.03 -8.67
N PRO A 81 0.30 -9.29 -9.99
CA PRO A 81 -0.37 -8.44 -10.98
C PRO A 81 -1.89 -8.61 -11.04
N PHE A 82 -2.45 -9.64 -10.38
CA PHE A 82 -3.89 -9.88 -10.32
C PHE A 82 -4.58 -9.09 -9.22
N TRP A 83 -3.84 -8.49 -8.30
CA TRP A 83 -4.33 -7.81 -7.11
C TRP A 83 -4.25 -6.29 -7.23
N TRP A 84 -4.70 -5.76 -8.36
CA TRP A 84 -4.68 -4.30 -8.62
C TRP A 84 -5.71 -3.52 -7.82
N THR A 85 -6.82 -4.15 -7.46
CA THR A 85 -7.85 -3.59 -6.58
C THR A 85 -7.35 -3.38 -5.16
N ALA A 86 -6.13 -3.82 -4.87
CA ALA A 86 -5.48 -3.55 -3.60
C ALA A 86 -5.17 -2.05 -3.37
N ASP A 87 -5.22 -1.21 -4.39
CA ASP A 87 -5.21 0.25 -4.25
C ASP A 87 -6.55 0.84 -3.76
N ASP A 88 -7.55 0.00 -3.54
CA ASP A 88 -8.80 0.37 -2.88
C ASP A 88 -8.54 0.63 -1.38
N LYS A 89 -8.29 1.89 -1.04
CA LYS A 89 -7.96 2.30 0.33
C LYS A 89 -9.08 1.93 1.31
N TYR A 90 -10.34 2.01 0.92
CA TYR A 90 -11.45 1.73 1.82
C TYR A 90 -11.54 0.23 2.15
N PHE A 91 -11.43 -0.64 1.13
CA PHE A 91 -11.35 -2.08 1.35
C PHE A 91 -10.14 -2.46 2.20
N ASN A 92 -8.99 -1.85 1.91
CA ASN A 92 -7.75 -2.12 2.63
C ASN A 92 -7.83 -1.73 4.11
N TYR A 93 -8.42 -0.56 4.42
CA TYR A 93 -8.69 -0.17 5.80
C TYR A 93 -9.66 -1.16 6.47
N SER A 94 -10.70 -1.59 5.77
CA SER A 94 -11.65 -2.57 6.30
C SER A 94 -10.98 -3.90 6.66
N VAL A 95 -10.06 -4.39 5.83
CA VAL A 95 -9.27 -5.60 6.11
C VAL A 95 -8.34 -5.37 7.29
N ALA A 96 -7.58 -4.26 7.32
CA ALA A 96 -6.65 -3.94 8.39
C ALA A 96 -7.36 -3.83 9.75
N ASP A 97 -8.50 -3.13 9.81
CA ASP A 97 -9.32 -3.03 11.02
C ASP A 97 -9.78 -4.39 11.53
N LYS A 98 -10.32 -5.22 10.65
CA LYS A 98 -10.76 -6.59 11.01
C LYS A 98 -9.62 -7.47 11.52
N LEU A 99 -8.40 -7.24 11.06
CA LEU A 99 -7.20 -7.95 11.50
C LEU A 99 -6.55 -7.35 12.76
N GLY A 100 -7.11 -6.27 13.28
CA GLY A 100 -6.67 -5.68 14.54
C GLY A 100 -5.55 -4.65 14.40
N VAL A 101 -5.22 -4.24 13.20
CA VAL A 101 -4.34 -3.10 12.95
C VAL A 101 -5.14 -1.81 13.17
N ALA A 102 -4.59 -0.89 13.93
CA ALA A 102 -5.24 0.39 14.16
C ALA A 102 -5.24 1.22 12.87
N ILE A 103 -6.42 1.71 12.50
CA ILE A 103 -6.62 2.62 11.36
C ILE A 103 -7.45 3.83 11.80
N PRO A 104 -7.30 4.99 11.16
CA PRO A 104 -8.18 6.13 11.42
C PRO A 104 -9.61 5.83 10.96
N LYS A 105 -10.61 6.41 11.61
CA LYS A 105 -11.99 6.34 11.16
C LYS A 105 -12.08 6.84 9.71
N THR A 106 -12.74 6.10 8.86
CA THR A 106 -12.77 6.39 7.41
C THR A 106 -14.17 6.20 6.85
N VAL A 107 -14.59 7.12 6.00
CA VAL A 107 -15.85 7.10 5.24
C VAL A 107 -15.54 7.07 3.76
N LEU A 108 -16.21 6.23 2.99
CA LEU A 108 -16.20 6.26 1.54
C LEU A 108 -17.26 7.24 1.04
N LEU A 109 -16.89 8.18 0.17
CA LEU A 109 -17.81 9.17 -0.40
C LEU A 109 -18.13 8.80 -1.84
N PRO A 110 -19.41 8.95 -2.28
CA PRO A 110 -19.77 8.87 -3.69
C PRO A 110 -18.95 9.87 -4.51
N GLN A 111 -18.76 9.59 -5.79
CA GLN A 111 -18.16 10.57 -6.70
C GLN A 111 -19.10 11.75 -6.89
N LYS A 112 -18.58 12.96 -6.93
CA LYS A 112 -19.38 14.17 -7.24
C LYS A 112 -19.85 14.19 -8.68
N GLY A 113 -19.07 13.65 -9.60
CA GLY A 113 -19.38 13.56 -11.02
C GLY A 113 -18.73 12.32 -11.63
N TYR A 114 -18.98 12.11 -12.89
CA TYR A 114 -18.51 10.94 -13.62
C TYR A 114 -17.78 11.37 -14.90
N PRO A 115 -16.82 10.56 -15.40
CA PRO A 115 -16.15 10.85 -16.66
C PRO A 115 -17.16 10.92 -17.82
N SER A 116 -16.95 11.86 -18.74
CA SER A 116 -17.86 12.09 -19.88
C SER A 116 -17.90 10.93 -20.89
N ASN A 117 -16.92 10.02 -20.83
CA ASN A 117 -16.85 8.82 -21.67
C ASN A 117 -17.59 7.62 -21.06
N VAL A 118 -18.25 7.80 -19.92
CA VAL A 118 -19.08 6.78 -19.27
C VAL A 118 -20.53 7.24 -19.32
N ASP A 119 -21.40 6.39 -19.84
CA ASP A 119 -22.84 6.69 -19.91
C ASP A 119 -23.50 6.45 -18.54
N ILE A 120 -23.39 7.45 -17.66
CA ILE A 120 -24.02 7.47 -16.34
C ILE A 120 -25.24 8.39 -16.38
N THR A 121 -26.41 7.81 -16.17
CA THR A 121 -27.68 8.52 -16.09
C THR A 121 -28.19 8.54 -14.64
N ALA A 122 -29.28 9.26 -14.40
CA ALA A 122 -29.97 9.27 -13.10
C ALA A 122 -30.40 7.85 -12.67
N GLU A 123 -30.80 7.02 -13.63
CA GLU A 123 -31.20 5.63 -13.40
C GLU A 123 -29.99 4.78 -12.93
N SER A 124 -28.79 5.07 -13.42
CA SER A 124 -27.54 4.41 -12.95
C SER A 124 -27.25 4.69 -11.49
N LEU A 125 -27.77 5.80 -10.95
CA LEU A 125 -27.48 6.31 -9.61
C LEU A 125 -28.63 6.13 -8.62
N HIS A 126 -29.70 5.41 -8.98
CA HIS A 126 -30.89 5.24 -8.13
C HIS A 126 -30.60 4.54 -6.79
N ASN A 127 -29.47 3.87 -6.65
CA ASN A 127 -29.03 3.23 -5.40
C ASN A 127 -28.31 4.21 -4.44
N LEU A 128 -27.97 5.41 -4.90
CA LEU A 128 -27.34 6.40 -4.03
C LEU A 128 -28.42 7.11 -3.19
N LYS A 129 -28.13 7.23 -1.89
CA LYS A 129 -29.00 7.96 -0.97
C LYS A 129 -28.58 9.42 -0.88
N TYR A 130 -29.53 10.31 -1.17
CA TYR A 130 -29.35 11.76 -1.05
C TYR A 130 -30.47 12.39 -0.19
N PRO A 131 -30.20 13.55 0.45
CA PRO A 131 -28.89 14.20 0.58
C PRO A 131 -27.94 13.42 1.48
N ILE A 132 -26.62 13.64 1.30
CA ILE A 132 -25.59 13.12 2.21
C ILE A 132 -25.64 13.97 3.49
N ASP A 133 -25.66 13.32 4.64
CA ASP A 133 -25.53 13.99 5.94
C ASP A 133 -24.06 14.27 6.25
N TRP A 134 -23.59 15.42 5.78
CA TRP A 134 -22.18 15.82 5.93
C TRP A 134 -21.78 16.11 7.36
N ASP A 135 -22.72 16.55 8.20
CA ASP A 135 -22.47 16.82 9.61
C ASP A 135 -22.25 15.51 10.37
N ASP A 136 -23.09 14.50 10.15
CA ASP A 136 -22.92 13.15 10.72
C ASP A 136 -21.57 12.54 10.31
N LEU A 137 -21.18 12.65 9.03
CA LEU A 137 -19.89 12.13 8.57
C LEU A 137 -18.70 12.83 9.23
N LEU A 138 -18.75 14.18 9.37
CA LEU A 138 -17.71 14.95 10.05
C LEU A 138 -17.68 14.67 11.55
N ASP A 139 -18.81 14.44 12.18
CA ASP A 139 -18.88 14.06 13.60
C ASP A 139 -18.31 12.65 13.83
N TYR A 140 -18.52 11.76 12.89
CA TYR A 140 -17.94 10.40 12.95
C TYR A 140 -16.41 10.40 12.83
N VAL A 141 -15.84 11.11 11.83
CA VAL A 141 -14.37 11.13 11.64
C VAL A 141 -13.67 12.16 12.53
N GLY A 142 -14.38 13.13 13.06
CA GLY A 142 -13.82 14.24 13.83
C GLY A 142 -13.31 15.40 12.97
N ARG A 143 -12.94 16.49 13.64
CA ARG A 143 -12.39 17.70 13.02
C ARG A 143 -11.03 18.05 13.65
N PRO A 144 -10.00 18.37 12.85
CA PRO A 144 -9.99 18.36 11.39
C PRO A 144 -10.05 16.95 10.82
N ALA A 145 -10.42 16.83 9.52
CA ALA A 145 -10.44 15.58 8.77
C ALA A 145 -9.58 15.67 7.50
N ILE A 146 -9.25 14.53 6.90
CA ILE A 146 -8.53 14.44 5.63
C ILE A 146 -9.46 13.91 4.55
N LEU A 147 -9.67 14.72 3.51
CA LEU A 147 -10.30 14.29 2.27
C LEU A 147 -9.22 13.86 1.30
N LYS A 148 -9.26 12.62 0.83
CA LYS A 148 -8.25 12.07 -0.09
C LYS A 148 -8.85 11.07 -1.07
N PRO A 149 -8.22 10.84 -2.24
CA PRO A 149 -8.68 9.85 -3.20
C PRO A 149 -8.78 8.45 -2.59
N PHE A 150 -9.82 7.74 -3.01
CA PHE A 150 -10.02 6.32 -2.74
C PHE A 150 -8.86 5.46 -3.29
N SER A 151 -8.30 5.83 -4.45
CA SER A 151 -7.20 5.14 -5.11
C SER A 151 -6.09 6.11 -5.54
N GLY A 152 -4.91 5.56 -5.82
CA GLY A 152 -3.75 6.34 -6.24
C GLY A 152 -2.95 6.93 -5.08
N GLY A 153 -1.94 7.75 -5.40
CA GLY A 153 -1.00 8.33 -4.46
C GLY A 153 -0.46 9.69 -4.92
N GLY A 154 0.71 10.08 -4.41
CA GLY A 154 1.42 11.30 -4.84
C GLY A 154 0.83 12.61 -4.32
N TRP A 155 0.06 12.58 -3.24
CA TRP A 155 -0.55 13.78 -2.61
C TRP A 155 -1.55 14.56 -3.48
N LYS A 156 -1.96 14.00 -4.60
CA LYS A 156 -2.92 14.62 -5.50
C LYS A 156 -4.32 14.56 -4.87
N HIS A 157 -5.03 15.68 -4.82
CA HIS A 157 -6.36 15.82 -4.21
C HIS A 157 -6.43 15.39 -2.73
N VAL A 158 -5.38 15.66 -1.95
CA VAL A 158 -5.37 15.47 -0.49
C VAL A 158 -5.59 16.82 0.18
N TYR A 159 -6.68 16.94 0.95
CA TYR A 159 -7.10 18.18 1.62
C TYR A 159 -7.30 17.94 3.11
N LYS A 160 -6.77 18.83 3.95
CA LYS A 160 -7.13 18.91 5.37
C LYS A 160 -8.29 19.89 5.49
N VAL A 161 -9.39 19.44 6.07
CA VAL A 161 -10.64 20.21 6.19
C VAL A 161 -11.03 20.35 7.66
N ASN A 162 -11.43 21.55 8.07
CA ASN A 162 -11.74 21.86 9.47
C ASN A 162 -13.26 21.96 9.75
N ASN A 163 -14.05 22.12 8.69
CA ASN A 163 -15.49 22.32 8.79
C ASN A 163 -16.18 21.84 7.50
N LYS A 164 -17.50 21.93 7.48
CA LYS A 164 -18.34 21.47 6.36
C LYS A 164 -18.14 22.30 5.10
N GLU A 165 -17.95 23.59 5.24
CA GLU A 165 -17.76 24.53 4.14
C GLU A 165 -16.44 24.23 3.40
N GLU A 166 -15.36 23.99 4.16
CA GLU A 166 -14.07 23.57 3.59
C GLU A 166 -14.16 22.20 2.93
N LEU A 167 -14.90 21.26 3.56
CA LEU A 167 -15.13 19.94 2.99
C LEU A 167 -15.85 20.03 1.65
N TRP A 168 -16.92 20.84 1.56
CA TRP A 168 -17.65 21.02 0.30
C TRP A 168 -16.78 21.66 -0.78
N ALA A 169 -16.05 22.72 -0.43
CA ALA A 169 -15.17 23.41 -1.37
C ALA A 169 -14.06 22.47 -1.91
N ALA A 170 -13.53 21.61 -1.06
CA ALA A 170 -12.55 20.59 -1.48
C ALA A 170 -13.20 19.48 -2.34
N TYR A 171 -14.34 18.94 -1.89
CA TYR A 171 -15.06 17.89 -2.60
C TYR A 171 -15.51 18.33 -4.00
N ASP A 172 -15.91 19.60 -4.13
CA ASP A 172 -16.28 20.18 -5.44
C ASP A 172 -15.14 20.16 -6.47
N GLN A 173 -13.91 20.13 -6.02
CA GLN A 173 -12.72 20.09 -6.89
C GLN A 173 -12.29 18.66 -7.26
N THR A 174 -12.95 17.63 -6.73
CA THR A 174 -12.47 16.23 -6.87
C THR A 174 -13.18 15.44 -7.98
N SER A 175 -14.20 15.98 -8.60
CA SER A 175 -14.88 15.29 -9.72
C SER A 175 -13.89 14.96 -10.87
N PRO A 176 -13.87 13.74 -11.42
CA PRO A 176 -14.75 12.61 -11.16
C PRO A 176 -14.16 11.55 -10.18
N VAL A 177 -13.29 11.96 -9.26
CA VAL A 177 -12.56 11.05 -8.38
C VAL A 177 -13.43 10.59 -7.21
N CYS A 178 -13.46 9.29 -6.96
CA CYS A 178 -14.03 8.74 -5.74
C CYS A 178 -13.12 9.08 -4.55
N MET A 179 -13.70 9.54 -3.45
CA MET A 179 -12.96 10.07 -2.31
C MET A 179 -13.24 9.28 -1.03
N THR A 180 -12.30 9.37 -0.10
CA THR A 180 -12.48 8.99 1.31
C THR A 180 -12.34 10.21 2.20
N LEU A 181 -13.19 10.29 3.23
CA LEU A 181 -13.04 11.24 4.33
C LEU A 181 -12.51 10.47 5.54
N GLN A 182 -11.39 10.91 6.11
CA GLN A 182 -10.68 10.19 7.15
C GLN A 182 -10.34 11.08 8.35
N GLU A 183 -10.40 10.50 9.55
CA GLU A 183 -9.91 11.11 10.78
C GLU A 183 -8.48 11.61 10.61
N PHE A 184 -8.22 12.84 11.03
CA PHE A 184 -6.86 13.36 11.15
C PHE A 184 -6.23 12.86 12.44
N VAL A 185 -5.23 12.02 12.33
CA VAL A 185 -4.43 11.59 13.47
C VAL A 185 -3.41 12.68 13.79
N ASP A 186 -3.60 13.36 14.94
CA ASP A 186 -2.60 14.29 15.47
C ASP A 186 -1.49 13.48 16.14
N PHE A 187 -0.44 13.20 15.38
CA PHE A 187 0.60 12.25 15.74
C PHE A 187 1.79 12.89 16.45
N ASP A 188 2.41 12.11 17.33
CA ASP A 188 3.66 12.46 18.03
C ASP A 188 4.89 12.03 17.20
N LYS A 189 4.77 10.91 16.50
CA LYS A 189 5.81 10.32 15.65
C LYS A 189 5.23 9.80 14.35
N TYR A 190 6.06 9.78 13.32
CA TYR A 190 5.66 9.32 11.99
C TYR A 190 6.75 8.44 11.39
N VAL A 191 6.39 7.26 10.94
CA VAL A 191 7.33 6.33 10.30
C VAL A 191 6.79 5.82 8.98
N ARG A 192 7.70 5.55 8.06
CA ARG A 192 7.46 4.73 6.87
C ARG A 192 8.16 3.40 7.02
N CYS A 193 7.48 2.33 6.71
CA CYS A 193 8.02 0.98 6.74
C CYS A 193 8.32 0.51 5.34
N PHE A 194 9.58 0.35 4.99
CA PHE A 194 9.94 -0.38 3.77
C PHE A 194 9.68 -1.87 3.96
N THR A 195 9.10 -2.51 2.93
CA THR A 195 8.80 -3.94 2.93
C THR A 195 9.58 -4.66 1.85
N PHE A 196 10.16 -5.79 2.22
CA PHE A 196 10.87 -6.71 1.33
C PHE A 196 10.42 -8.15 1.61
N GLY A 197 9.62 -8.72 0.70
CA GLY A 197 9.15 -10.12 0.83
C GLY A 197 8.11 -10.35 1.93
N LYS A 198 7.23 -9.41 2.21
CA LYS A 198 6.14 -9.43 3.22
C LYS A 198 6.60 -9.37 4.67
N MET A 199 7.69 -10.03 5.04
CA MET A 199 8.12 -10.23 6.44
C MET A 199 9.31 -9.37 6.85
N ASP A 200 10.17 -8.98 5.92
CA ASP A 200 11.32 -8.11 6.21
C ASP A 200 10.86 -6.64 6.16
N ILE A 201 10.62 -6.08 7.32
CA ILE A 201 10.09 -4.73 7.50
C ILE A 201 11.14 -3.85 8.14
N VAL A 202 11.38 -2.69 7.55
CA VAL A 202 12.31 -1.69 8.06
C VAL A 202 11.55 -0.39 8.35
N PRO A 203 11.18 -0.12 9.62
CA PRO A 203 10.64 1.17 10.01
C PRO A 203 11.70 2.25 9.91
N VAL A 204 11.37 3.37 9.30
CA VAL A 204 12.28 4.51 9.13
C VAL A 204 11.58 5.80 9.55
N HIS A 205 12.32 6.69 10.19
CA HIS A 205 11.82 8.01 10.53
C HIS A 205 11.56 8.81 9.24
N TYR A 206 10.36 9.36 9.12
CA TYR A 206 9.97 10.21 8.01
C TYR A 206 9.32 11.50 8.53
N ASP A 207 9.82 12.62 8.06
CA ASP A 207 9.18 13.92 8.31
C ASP A 207 8.19 14.24 7.17
N PRO A 208 6.88 14.15 7.42
CA PRO A 208 5.87 14.39 6.38
C PRO A 208 5.74 15.88 5.99
N LYS A 209 6.22 16.82 6.82
CA LYS A 209 6.21 18.25 6.51
C LYS A 209 7.31 18.60 5.52
N GLU A 210 8.52 18.14 5.85
CA GLU A 210 9.70 18.34 5.00
C GLU A 210 9.80 17.31 3.86
N ARG A 211 8.97 16.25 3.91
CA ARG A 211 8.99 15.12 2.98
C ARG A 211 10.35 14.45 2.88
N LYS A 212 11.00 14.21 4.03
CA LYS A 212 12.35 13.68 4.12
C LYS A 212 12.43 12.43 5.00
N TYR A 213 13.26 11.48 4.57
CA TYR A 213 13.69 10.36 5.39
C TYR A 213 14.88 10.79 6.25
N LEU A 214 14.83 10.44 7.52
CA LEU A 214 15.88 10.74 8.49
C LEU A 214 16.53 9.45 8.97
N VAL A 215 17.86 9.43 8.98
CA VAL A 215 18.63 8.27 9.48
C VAL A 215 18.76 8.41 10.99
N GLU A 216 17.85 7.76 11.70
CA GLU A 216 17.77 7.80 13.16
C GLU A 216 17.39 6.42 13.68
N HIS A 217 18.32 5.74 14.36
CA HIS A 217 18.16 4.34 14.74
C HIS A 217 17.28 4.13 15.98
N ASP A 218 17.25 5.09 16.90
CA ASP A 218 16.53 5.00 18.17
C ASP A 218 15.24 5.85 18.18
N TYR A 219 14.70 6.14 17.01
CA TYR A 219 13.49 6.98 16.89
C TYR A 219 12.27 6.37 17.57
N LEU A 220 12.08 5.07 17.46
CA LEU A 220 11.03 4.32 18.14
C LEU A 220 11.61 3.51 19.31
N SER A 221 10.83 3.36 20.38
CA SER A 221 11.14 2.38 21.41
C SER A 221 11.09 0.95 20.84
N SER A 222 11.80 0.01 21.46
CA SER A 222 11.78 -1.40 21.03
C SER A 222 10.37 -1.98 20.96
N ALA A 223 9.50 -1.67 21.93
CA ALA A 223 8.12 -2.13 21.96
C ALA A 223 7.31 -1.56 20.79
N MET A 224 7.45 -0.26 20.49
CA MET A 224 6.76 0.37 19.37
C MET A 224 7.29 -0.15 18.03
N THR A 225 8.59 -0.36 17.89
CA THR A 225 9.18 -0.97 16.69
C THR A 225 8.59 -2.35 16.43
N GLN A 226 8.53 -3.23 17.44
CA GLN A 226 7.93 -4.56 17.32
C GLN A 226 6.45 -4.49 16.91
N ARG A 227 5.69 -3.55 17.49
CA ARG A 227 4.28 -3.36 17.14
C ARG A 227 4.11 -2.91 15.70
N VAL A 228 4.82 -1.90 15.25
CA VAL A 228 4.79 -1.38 13.87
C VAL A 228 5.20 -2.48 12.88
N VAL A 229 6.27 -3.22 13.16
CA VAL A 229 6.73 -4.34 12.32
C VAL A 229 5.65 -5.42 12.21
N LYS A 230 5.04 -5.81 13.33
CA LYS A 230 3.95 -6.82 13.34
C LYS A 230 2.74 -6.35 12.53
N ASP A 231 2.31 -5.10 12.72
CA ASP A 231 1.16 -4.56 12.02
C ASP A 231 1.44 -4.46 10.50
N ALA A 232 2.65 -4.04 10.11
CA ALA A 232 3.09 -4.02 8.71
C ALA A 232 3.15 -5.43 8.08
N GLN A 233 3.67 -6.42 8.80
CA GLN A 233 3.67 -7.83 8.36
C GLN A 233 2.24 -8.36 8.16
N THR A 234 1.33 -8.04 9.09
CA THR A 234 -0.09 -8.41 9.00
C THR A 234 -0.73 -7.85 7.74
N ILE A 235 -0.54 -6.55 7.46
CA ILE A 235 -1.04 -5.88 6.26
C ILE A 235 -0.48 -6.54 4.99
N ASN A 236 0.84 -6.72 4.91
CA ASN A 236 1.48 -7.25 3.72
C ASN A 236 1.09 -8.71 3.44
N GLN A 237 0.93 -9.54 4.47
CA GLN A 237 0.46 -10.92 4.30
C GLN A 237 -0.99 -10.96 3.82
N ALA A 238 -1.88 -10.17 4.45
CA ALA A 238 -3.28 -10.12 4.09
C ALA A 238 -3.50 -9.64 2.65
N LEU A 239 -2.78 -8.60 2.25
CA LEU A 239 -2.94 -7.94 0.95
C LEU A 239 -1.96 -8.43 -0.12
N GLY A 240 -1.00 -9.30 0.23
CA GLY A 240 -0.13 -9.96 -0.75
C GLY A 240 1.03 -9.10 -1.27
N TYR A 241 1.46 -8.04 -0.56
CA TYR A 241 2.54 -7.14 -1.01
C TYR A 241 3.91 -7.62 -0.55
N GLU A 242 4.85 -7.75 -1.47
CA GLU A 242 6.26 -8.07 -1.20
C GLU A 242 7.20 -6.88 -1.34
N MET A 243 6.82 -5.88 -2.11
CA MET A 243 7.48 -4.59 -2.21
C MET A 243 6.45 -3.51 -1.90
N ASN A 244 6.63 -2.79 -0.81
CA ASN A 244 5.64 -1.83 -0.32
C ASN A 244 6.29 -0.76 0.55
N THR A 245 5.54 0.32 0.78
CA THR A 245 5.80 1.28 1.86
C THR A 245 4.51 1.47 2.64
N ILE A 246 4.60 1.34 3.96
CA ILE A 246 3.47 1.53 4.87
C ILE A 246 3.75 2.74 5.76
N GLU A 247 2.79 3.64 5.87
CA GLU A 247 2.88 4.85 6.68
C GLU A 247 2.10 4.69 7.98
N PHE A 248 2.80 4.90 9.11
CA PHE A 248 2.18 4.91 10.42
C PHE A 248 2.29 6.30 11.06
N ALA A 249 1.14 6.84 11.46
CA ALA A 249 1.04 7.99 12.35
C ALA A 249 0.88 7.47 13.79
N ILE A 250 1.82 7.76 14.65
CA ILE A 250 1.86 7.23 16.02
C ILE A 250 1.37 8.30 16.97
N LYS A 251 0.30 7.99 17.72
CA LYS A 251 -0.26 8.86 18.76
C LYS A 251 -0.25 8.11 20.08
N GLY A 252 0.54 8.59 21.03
CA GLY A 252 0.80 7.83 22.26
C GLY A 252 1.37 6.45 21.95
N ASP A 253 0.70 5.40 22.41
CA ASP A 253 1.11 4.01 22.20
C ASP A 253 0.40 3.33 21.00
N VAL A 254 -0.30 4.08 20.15
CA VAL A 254 -1.08 3.52 19.04
C VAL A 254 -0.49 3.93 17.69
N PRO A 255 0.06 2.99 16.90
CA PRO A 255 0.47 3.22 15.53
C PRO A 255 -0.73 3.05 14.58
N TYR A 256 -1.24 4.15 14.06
CA TYR A 256 -2.32 4.14 13.07
C TYR A 256 -1.74 3.97 11.67
N ALA A 257 -2.11 2.91 10.96
CA ALA A 257 -1.77 2.75 9.55
C ALA A 257 -2.65 3.69 8.72
N ILE A 258 -2.04 4.71 8.10
CA ILE A 258 -2.76 5.78 7.42
C ILE A 258 -2.64 5.73 5.88
N ASP A 259 -1.59 5.15 5.36
CA ASP A 259 -1.42 4.82 3.93
C ASP A 259 -0.48 3.62 3.83
N PHE A 260 -0.88 2.55 3.14
CA PHE A 260 -0.14 1.31 3.21
C PHE A 260 -0.14 0.46 1.94
N LEU A 261 -0.50 1.08 0.82
CA LEU A 261 -0.39 0.42 -0.47
C LEU A 261 0.36 1.30 -1.45
N ASN A 262 1.64 1.03 -1.54
CA ASN A 262 2.52 1.66 -2.51
C ASN A 262 3.28 0.55 -3.26
N PRO A 263 2.71 0.03 -4.38
CA PRO A 263 3.31 -1.07 -5.13
C PRO A 263 4.62 -0.71 -5.82
N ALA A 264 4.91 0.58 -5.97
CA ALA A 264 6.14 1.10 -6.55
C ALA A 264 6.72 2.22 -5.66
N PRO A 265 7.21 1.90 -4.45
CA PRO A 265 7.79 2.89 -3.56
C PRO A 265 8.88 3.70 -4.25
N ASP A 266 8.96 5.00 -3.97
CA ASP A 266 10.03 5.84 -4.49
C ASP A 266 11.35 5.44 -3.84
N PHE A 267 12.22 4.80 -4.62
CA PHE A 267 13.54 4.31 -4.19
C PHE A 267 14.68 5.17 -4.77
N GLU A 268 14.39 6.36 -5.26
CA GLU A 268 15.43 7.24 -5.79
C GLU A 268 16.37 7.74 -4.68
N ARG A 269 17.68 7.79 -4.99
CA ARG A 269 18.75 8.10 -4.02
C ARG A 269 18.56 9.47 -3.34
N ASP A 270 18.12 10.46 -4.10
CA ASP A 270 17.85 11.82 -3.61
C ASP A 270 16.59 11.90 -2.74
N ARG A 271 15.72 10.90 -2.80
CA ARG A 271 14.48 10.80 -2.01
C ARG A 271 14.68 10.10 -0.68
N ILE A 272 15.34 8.93 -0.72
CA ILE A 272 15.45 8.06 0.47
C ILE A 272 16.79 8.14 1.18
N THR A 273 17.69 9.04 0.81
CA THR A 273 19.07 9.16 1.26
C THR A 273 19.99 8.03 0.76
N SER A 274 21.30 8.29 0.73
CA SER A 274 22.26 7.25 0.30
C SER A 274 22.29 6.03 1.23
N TYR A 275 22.05 6.22 2.54
CA TYR A 275 22.02 5.14 3.51
C TYR A 275 20.89 4.14 3.20
N TYR A 276 19.64 4.63 3.07
CA TYR A 276 18.51 3.77 2.78
C TYR A 276 18.54 3.25 1.34
N PHE A 277 19.11 4.00 0.41
CA PHE A 277 19.29 3.54 -0.97
C PHE A 277 20.14 2.25 -1.05
N GLU A 278 21.28 2.22 -0.37
CA GLU A 278 22.13 1.02 -0.35
C GLU A 278 21.43 -0.16 0.35
N MET A 279 20.72 0.10 1.45
CA MET A 279 19.91 -0.91 2.13
C MET A 279 18.82 -1.49 1.20
N VAL A 280 18.09 -0.64 0.48
CA VAL A 280 17.05 -1.06 -0.49
C VAL A 280 17.65 -1.90 -1.60
N LEU A 281 18.78 -1.48 -2.18
CA LEU A 281 19.49 -2.24 -3.21
C LEU A 281 19.87 -3.64 -2.70
N ASP A 282 20.43 -3.74 -1.50
CA ASP A 282 20.83 -5.02 -0.93
C ASP A 282 19.63 -5.94 -0.69
N LYS A 283 18.58 -5.43 -0.01
CA LYS A 283 17.39 -6.22 0.32
C LYS A 283 16.58 -6.63 -0.91
N MET A 284 16.36 -5.73 -1.86
CA MET A 284 15.66 -6.05 -3.11
C MET A 284 16.44 -7.04 -3.97
N SER A 285 17.77 -6.90 -4.05
CA SER A 285 18.60 -7.83 -4.80
C SER A 285 18.56 -9.24 -4.20
N ARG A 286 18.65 -9.37 -2.87
CA ARG A 286 18.52 -10.67 -2.19
C ARG A 286 17.13 -11.28 -2.41
N LEU A 287 16.07 -10.48 -2.31
CA LEU A 287 14.71 -10.93 -2.52
C LEU A 287 14.54 -11.53 -3.92
N VAL A 288 14.94 -10.83 -4.98
CA VAL A 288 14.73 -11.31 -6.34
C VAL A 288 15.62 -12.51 -6.69
N ILE A 289 16.83 -12.58 -6.13
CA ILE A 289 17.71 -13.74 -6.27
C ILE A 289 17.08 -14.97 -5.60
N ASP A 290 16.59 -14.82 -4.38
CA ASP A 290 15.87 -15.90 -3.68
C ASP A 290 14.67 -16.39 -4.49
N ARG A 291 13.83 -15.47 -4.98
CA ARG A 291 12.66 -15.81 -5.80
C ARG A 291 13.05 -16.47 -7.13
N ALA A 292 14.16 -16.06 -7.73
CA ALA A 292 14.64 -16.67 -8.97
C ALA A 292 15.15 -18.11 -8.76
N LEU A 293 15.77 -18.38 -7.63
CA LEU A 293 16.32 -19.70 -7.30
C LEU A 293 15.27 -20.68 -6.79
N HIS A 294 14.42 -20.24 -5.88
CA HIS A 294 13.51 -21.09 -5.13
C HIS A 294 12.05 -20.96 -5.56
N GLY A 295 11.72 -19.97 -6.42
CA GLY A 295 10.35 -19.73 -6.88
C GLY A 295 9.48 -19.02 -5.86
N ALA A 296 8.17 -19.13 -6.04
CA ALA A 296 7.18 -18.55 -5.16
C ALA A 296 7.24 -19.16 -3.75
N PRO A 297 7.03 -18.37 -2.69
CA PRO A 297 6.74 -18.92 -1.38
C PRO A 297 5.46 -19.77 -1.44
N SER A 298 5.24 -20.63 -0.45
CA SER A 298 4.11 -21.58 -0.42
C SER A 298 2.73 -20.93 -0.61
N ASN A 299 2.58 -19.67 -0.30
CA ASN A 299 1.37 -18.88 -0.57
C ASN A 299 1.72 -17.47 -1.07
N PRO A 300 1.85 -17.24 -2.39
CA PRO A 300 2.17 -15.94 -2.96
C PRO A 300 0.95 -15.00 -3.02
N TRP A 301 -0.26 -15.52 -2.83
CA TRP A 301 -1.51 -14.77 -2.97
C TRP A 301 -1.84 -13.92 -1.74
N PRO A 302 -2.75 -12.94 -1.86
CA PRO A 302 -3.35 -12.28 -0.71
C PRO A 302 -4.01 -13.30 0.21
N ARG A 303 -3.87 -13.12 1.51
CA ARG A 303 -4.36 -14.07 2.51
C ARG A 303 -5.48 -13.51 3.38
N TRP A 304 -6.08 -12.39 3.00
CA TRP A 304 -7.08 -11.74 3.83
C TRP A 304 -8.29 -12.64 4.12
N GLU A 305 -8.75 -13.44 3.16
CA GLU A 305 -9.84 -14.40 3.36
C GLU A 305 -9.49 -15.43 4.44
N GLU A 306 -8.33 -16.06 4.29
CA GLU A 306 -7.81 -17.04 5.24
C GLU A 306 -7.60 -16.41 6.64
N MET A 307 -6.95 -15.24 6.70
CA MET A 307 -6.66 -14.55 7.97
C MET A 307 -7.91 -14.05 8.70
N LEU A 308 -8.99 -13.80 7.97
CA LEU A 308 -10.30 -13.42 8.53
C LEU A 308 -11.19 -14.63 8.81
N GLY A 309 -10.72 -15.85 8.52
CA GLY A 309 -11.51 -17.08 8.76
C GLY A 309 -12.72 -17.19 7.83
N ILE A 310 -12.65 -16.62 6.62
CA ILE A 310 -13.70 -16.73 5.61
C ILE A 310 -13.53 -18.10 4.96
N GLY A 311 -14.30 -19.08 5.43
CA GLY A 311 -14.25 -20.44 4.91
C GLY A 311 -15.06 -20.62 3.64
N ALA A 312 -14.89 -21.78 2.98
CA ALA A 312 -15.57 -22.20 1.75
C ALA A 312 -17.13 -22.24 1.83
N ALA A 313 -17.71 -21.94 2.97
CA ALA A 313 -19.15 -21.92 3.21
C ALA A 313 -19.78 -20.51 3.11
N GLY A 314 -19.04 -19.49 2.64
CA GLY A 314 -19.62 -18.20 2.24
C GLY A 314 -20.20 -17.34 3.38
N GLY A 315 -19.66 -17.40 4.58
CA GLY A 315 -20.11 -16.56 5.68
C GLY A 315 -18.94 -15.93 6.45
N PHE A 316 -19.04 -14.64 6.72
CA PHE A 316 -18.20 -14.02 7.73
C PHE A 316 -18.54 -14.58 9.09
N ALA A 317 -17.72 -15.45 9.67
CA ALA A 317 -17.76 -15.75 11.10
C ALA A 317 -17.22 -14.51 11.84
N GLY A 318 -18.00 -13.43 11.82
CA GLY A 318 -17.68 -12.21 12.54
C GLY A 318 -17.95 -12.40 14.01
N THR A 319 -16.94 -12.73 14.81
CA THR A 319 -16.95 -12.35 16.22
C THR A 319 -16.78 -10.83 16.27
N PRO A 320 -17.76 -10.07 16.82
CA PRO A 320 -17.56 -8.66 17.06
C PRO A 320 -16.37 -8.53 18.01
N LYS A 321 -15.36 -7.75 17.60
CA LYS A 321 -14.31 -7.33 18.52
C LYS A 321 -14.96 -6.68 19.73
N ALA A 322 -14.74 -7.25 20.90
CA ALA A 322 -14.97 -6.53 22.14
C ALA A 322 -14.15 -5.26 22.07
N ALA A 323 -14.82 -4.11 21.97
CA ALA A 323 -14.17 -2.81 22.09
C ALA A 323 -13.36 -2.86 23.40
N ALA A 324 -12.06 -2.61 23.29
CA ALA A 324 -11.22 -2.39 24.46
C ALA A 324 -11.78 -1.15 25.17
N LYS A 325 -12.66 -1.35 26.13
CA LYS A 325 -13.07 -0.31 27.05
C LYS A 325 -11.82 0.13 27.79
N ALA A 326 -11.38 1.34 27.52
CA ALA A 326 -10.45 2.00 28.41
C ALA A 326 -11.04 1.91 29.82
N ALA A 327 -10.31 1.25 30.71
CA ALA A 327 -10.66 1.19 32.12
C ALA A 327 -10.56 2.60 32.67
N VAL A 328 -11.69 3.25 32.81
CA VAL A 328 -11.83 4.45 33.64
C VAL A 328 -11.67 3.96 35.08
N ALA A 329 -10.56 4.32 35.72
CA ALA A 329 -10.35 4.11 37.13
C ALA A 329 -11.45 4.82 37.92
N PRO A 330 -12.03 4.18 38.97
CA PRO A 330 -13.05 4.84 39.79
C PRO A 330 -12.40 5.98 40.59
N ASP A 331 -13.00 7.14 40.48
CA ASP A 331 -12.73 8.32 41.29
C ASP A 331 -13.04 8.01 42.75
N THR A 332 -12.03 7.77 43.56
CA THR A 332 -12.20 7.68 45.04
C THR A 332 -12.12 9.10 45.59
N LYS A 333 -13.26 9.75 45.70
CA LYS A 333 -13.47 10.81 46.70
C LYS A 333 -14.06 10.20 47.96
N GLY A 334 -13.29 10.27 49.03
CA GLY A 334 -13.66 10.13 50.42
C GLY A 334 -12.80 11.09 51.22
#